data_b803743b7ed6ab00bcb31f98ef324e0a
#
_entry.id   b803743b7ed6ab00bcb31f98ef324e0a
#
_cell.length_a   1.000
_cell.length_b   1.000
_cell.length_c   1.000
_cell.angle_alpha   90.00
_cell.angle_beta   90.00
_cell.angle_gamma   90.00
#
_symmetry.space_group_name_H-M   'P 1'
#
loop_
_entity.id
_entity.type
_entity.pdbx_description
1 polymer ?
#
loop_
_entity_poly.entity_id
_entity_poly.type
_entity_poly.pdbx_seq_one_letter_code
_entity_poly.pdbx_strand_id
1 'polypeptide(L)'
;MQKLTILLLILGFGTLRSNGQSDHKELYRKAFEEQHQMLKEKIPIDFKRAVFITENAYHKGTFDYETFKNQISQTGNKLKGLIRQRGLTGYKTAGNWAVFTYMIDSIPVNDFKPFTYDFDDFMGEKDWTKMFTTKLMETKSGNCHSLPYFYKILSEEIGADAHLTLAPNHIYIKHIDEKGQWTNVELTNGGFPRDQWIIKQMAISVEAIKNEIYMKPLTEKESIALTMFDLASAFEFQFGTDEFYLSIIDTALIYYPKCIPLLMCKANYYGQKGTNEQQKKNPNLDILKDTYDKQQLVYSQINDLGHKDMPLEMYEEWVKMVENEKQKRSKKSNH
;
A
#
# COMPACT_ATOMS: atom_id res chain seq x y z
N MET A 1 -19.73 -51.89 32.66
CA MET A 1 -20.36 -50.56 32.77
C MET A 1 -19.27 -49.53 32.82
N GLN A 2 -19.24 -48.62 31.91
CA GLN A 2 -18.46 -47.37 31.74
C GLN A 2 -17.89 -47.25 30.33
N LYS A 3 -18.74 -46.91 29.41
CA LYS A 3 -18.36 -46.30 28.12
C LYS A 3 -19.56 -45.48 27.68
N LEU A 4 -19.65 -44.24 28.10
CA LEU A 4 -20.52 -43.24 27.50
C LEU A 4 -20.28 -41.89 28.19
N THR A 5 -19.25 -41.15 27.82
CA THR A 5 -19.18 -39.70 28.10
C THR A 5 -17.94 -39.06 27.43
N ILE A 6 -17.74 -39.21 26.12
CA ILE A 6 -16.78 -38.38 25.36
C ILE A 6 -17.32 -38.20 23.92
N LEU A 7 -18.48 -37.60 23.76
CA LEU A 7 -18.99 -37.26 22.41
C LEU A 7 -19.77 -35.94 22.35
N LEU A 8 -19.60 -35.06 23.30
CA LEU A 8 -20.37 -33.79 23.31
C LEU A 8 -19.52 -32.51 23.35
N LEU A 9 -18.18 -32.61 23.22
CA LEU A 9 -17.29 -31.46 23.26
C LEU A 9 -16.68 -31.05 21.90
N ILE A 10 -16.98 -31.78 20.82
CA ILE A 10 -16.37 -31.48 19.48
C ILE A 10 -17.29 -30.60 18.59
N LEU A 11 -18.57 -30.51 18.90
CA LEU A 11 -19.53 -29.74 18.07
C LEU A 11 -19.57 -28.23 18.38
N GLY A 12 -19.05 -27.80 19.52
CA GLY A 12 -19.07 -26.37 19.92
C GLY A 12 -17.96 -25.53 19.31
N PHE A 13 -16.81 -26.11 18.95
CA PHE A 13 -15.66 -25.38 18.43
C PHE A 13 -15.74 -25.07 16.93
N GLY A 14 -16.47 -25.86 16.16
CA GLY A 14 -16.61 -25.67 14.70
C GLY A 14 -17.50 -24.47 14.34
N THR A 15 -18.58 -24.25 15.07
CA THR A 15 -19.54 -23.18 14.81
C THR A 15 -19.02 -21.80 15.23
N LEU A 16 -18.26 -21.71 16.32
CA LEU A 16 -17.64 -20.45 16.76
C LEU A 16 -16.52 -19.99 15.81
N ARG A 17 -15.73 -20.92 15.27
CA ARG A 17 -14.72 -20.57 14.24
C ARG A 17 -15.34 -20.13 12.94
N SER A 18 -16.41 -20.77 12.46
CA SER A 18 -17.08 -20.39 11.21
C SER A 18 -17.77 -19.02 11.30
N ASN A 19 -18.40 -18.69 12.43
CA ASN A 19 -19.02 -17.38 12.64
C ASN A 19 -17.97 -16.25 12.70
N GLY A 20 -16.89 -16.40 13.47
CA GLY A 20 -15.85 -15.39 13.56
C GLY A 20 -15.11 -15.13 12.23
N GLN A 21 -14.97 -16.15 11.37
CA GLN A 21 -14.39 -15.98 10.04
C GLN A 21 -15.35 -15.30 9.07
N SER A 22 -16.65 -15.61 9.17
CA SER A 22 -17.70 -14.93 8.40
C SER A 22 -17.76 -13.44 8.74
N ASP A 23 -17.74 -13.11 10.03
CA ASP A 23 -17.78 -11.73 10.53
C ASP A 23 -16.53 -10.95 10.08
N HIS A 24 -15.35 -11.58 10.08
CA HIS A 24 -14.13 -10.97 9.62
C HIS A 24 -14.14 -10.67 8.12
N LYS A 25 -14.61 -11.61 7.27
CA LYS A 25 -14.77 -11.35 5.82
C LYS A 25 -15.78 -10.24 5.53
N GLU A 26 -16.78 -10.08 6.40
CA GLU A 26 -17.77 -9.01 6.25
C GLU A 26 -17.17 -7.62 6.43
N LEU A 27 -16.14 -7.45 7.25
CA LEU A 27 -15.41 -6.18 7.38
C LEU A 27 -14.72 -5.79 6.07
N TYR A 28 -14.15 -6.76 5.35
CA TYR A 28 -13.57 -6.51 4.02
C TYR A 28 -14.64 -6.13 2.99
N ARG A 29 -15.84 -6.76 3.03
CA ARG A 29 -16.95 -6.38 2.16
C ARG A 29 -17.41 -4.95 2.41
N LYS A 30 -17.52 -4.54 3.67
CA LYS A 30 -17.87 -3.16 4.04
C LYS A 30 -16.80 -2.17 3.58
N ALA A 31 -15.52 -2.47 3.77
CA ALA A 31 -14.42 -1.63 3.30
C ALA A 31 -14.44 -1.51 1.76
N PHE A 32 -14.61 -2.63 1.05
CA PHE A 32 -14.76 -2.63 -0.40
C PHE A 32 -15.93 -1.76 -0.87
N GLU A 33 -17.12 -1.93 -0.29
CA GLU A 33 -18.30 -1.16 -0.69
C GLU A 33 -18.09 0.34 -0.43
N GLU A 34 -17.53 0.74 0.71
CA GLU A 34 -17.27 2.15 1.03
C GLU A 34 -16.27 2.77 0.04
N GLN A 35 -15.15 2.09 -0.28
CA GLN A 35 -14.19 2.55 -1.29
C GLN A 35 -14.83 2.62 -2.69
N HIS A 36 -15.66 1.65 -3.05
CA HIS A 36 -16.38 1.66 -4.33
C HIS A 36 -17.40 2.81 -4.42
N GLN A 37 -18.08 3.18 -3.31
CA GLN A 37 -18.94 4.37 -3.27
C GLN A 37 -18.13 5.66 -3.45
N MET A 38 -16.90 5.76 -2.90
CA MET A 38 -15.99 6.89 -3.16
C MET A 38 -15.63 6.97 -4.65
N LEU A 39 -15.25 5.85 -5.27
CA LEU A 39 -14.90 5.79 -6.70
C LEU A 39 -16.08 6.16 -7.61
N LYS A 40 -17.31 5.81 -7.22
CA LYS A 40 -18.55 6.21 -7.90
C LYS A 40 -18.98 7.66 -7.59
N GLU A 41 -18.25 8.37 -6.75
CA GLU A 41 -18.61 9.72 -6.29
C GLU A 41 -20.00 9.79 -5.62
N LYS A 42 -20.44 8.67 -5.02
CA LYS A 42 -21.66 8.60 -4.21
C LYS A 42 -21.44 9.19 -2.81
N ILE A 43 -20.22 9.12 -2.33
CA ILE A 43 -19.72 9.76 -1.12
C ILE A 43 -18.43 10.50 -1.46
N PRO A 44 -18.00 11.49 -0.66
CA PRO A 44 -16.75 12.19 -0.89
C PRO A 44 -15.54 11.25 -0.94
N ILE A 45 -14.60 11.53 -1.83
CA ILE A 45 -13.30 10.84 -1.85
C ILE A 45 -12.52 11.26 -0.61
N ASP A 46 -12.08 10.29 0.19
CA ASP A 46 -11.29 10.49 1.42
C ASP A 46 -10.22 9.39 1.49
N PHE A 47 -8.99 9.74 1.08
CA PHE A 47 -7.87 8.79 1.07
C PHE A 47 -7.54 8.30 2.48
N LYS A 48 -7.54 9.18 3.47
CA LYS A 48 -7.33 8.84 4.89
C LYS A 48 -8.34 7.78 5.36
N ARG A 49 -9.61 7.95 5.00
CA ARG A 49 -10.68 7.00 5.33
C ARG A 49 -10.51 5.68 4.60
N ALA A 50 -10.17 5.70 3.31
CA ALA A 50 -9.95 4.49 2.51
C ALA A 50 -8.79 3.64 3.07
N VAL A 51 -7.68 4.27 3.46
CA VAL A 51 -6.56 3.60 4.14
C VAL A 51 -7.01 3.00 5.46
N PHE A 52 -7.67 3.80 6.31
CA PHE A 52 -8.12 3.33 7.63
C PHE A 52 -9.02 2.09 7.54
N ILE A 53 -10.04 2.09 6.66
CA ILE A 53 -10.99 0.97 6.58
C ILE A 53 -10.35 -0.31 6.07
N THR A 54 -9.34 -0.20 5.19
CA THR A 54 -8.52 -1.32 4.74
C THR A 54 -7.75 -1.93 5.91
N GLU A 55 -7.01 -1.12 6.65
CA GLU A 55 -6.20 -1.56 7.78
C GLU A 55 -7.08 -2.10 8.92
N ASN A 56 -8.21 -1.44 9.20
CA ASN A 56 -9.15 -1.88 10.23
C ASN A 56 -9.85 -3.20 9.88
N ALA A 57 -10.12 -3.47 8.57
CA ALA A 57 -10.63 -4.77 8.14
C ALA A 57 -9.64 -5.89 8.45
N TYR A 58 -8.33 -5.69 8.20
CA TYR A 58 -7.27 -6.63 8.56
C TYR A 58 -7.23 -6.87 10.08
N HIS A 59 -7.35 -5.83 10.88
CA HIS A 59 -7.34 -5.86 12.35
C HIS A 59 -8.70 -6.23 12.96
N LYS A 60 -9.60 -6.85 12.21
CA LYS A 60 -10.92 -7.36 12.69
C LYS A 60 -11.81 -6.29 13.31
N GLY A 61 -11.72 -5.05 12.82
CA GLY A 61 -12.55 -3.94 13.28
C GLY A 61 -12.19 -3.41 14.67
N THR A 62 -10.98 -3.66 15.16
CA THR A 62 -10.57 -3.30 16.53
C THR A 62 -10.13 -1.84 16.68
N PHE A 63 -9.91 -1.13 15.57
CA PHE A 63 -9.48 0.26 15.61
C PHE A 63 -10.69 1.21 15.57
N ASP A 64 -10.57 2.33 16.29
CA ASP A 64 -11.54 3.42 16.29
C ASP A 64 -11.15 4.53 15.32
N TYR A 65 -12.03 4.82 14.34
CA TYR A 65 -11.75 5.83 13.33
C TYR A 65 -11.62 7.26 13.91
N GLU A 66 -12.43 7.62 14.90
CA GLU A 66 -12.34 8.95 15.49
C GLU A 66 -11.02 9.15 16.23
N THR A 67 -10.50 8.13 16.88
CA THR A 67 -9.17 8.15 17.48
C THR A 67 -8.09 8.37 16.43
N PHE A 68 -8.10 7.59 15.34
CA PHE A 68 -7.15 7.74 14.23
C PHE A 68 -7.22 9.14 13.61
N LYS A 69 -8.42 9.59 13.25
CA LYS A 69 -8.68 10.91 12.68
C LYS A 69 -8.18 12.05 13.59
N ASN A 70 -8.45 11.96 14.90
CA ASN A 70 -8.01 12.96 15.87
C ASN A 70 -6.48 13.02 15.98
N GLN A 71 -5.78 11.89 15.93
CA GLN A 71 -4.31 11.86 15.92
C GLN A 71 -3.74 12.56 14.67
N ILE A 72 -4.33 12.31 13.48
CA ILE A 72 -3.95 12.99 12.24
C ILE A 72 -4.20 14.49 12.34
N SER A 73 -5.39 14.90 12.81
CA SER A 73 -5.73 16.32 12.96
C SER A 73 -4.85 17.05 13.98
N GLN A 74 -4.50 16.41 15.09
CA GLN A 74 -3.54 16.98 16.06
C GLN A 74 -2.17 17.17 15.43
N THR A 75 -1.70 16.18 14.65
CA THR A 75 -0.44 16.30 13.90
C THR A 75 -0.53 17.43 12.87
N GLY A 76 -1.61 17.51 12.10
CA GLY A 76 -1.86 18.59 11.15
C GLY A 76 -1.81 19.98 11.81
N ASN A 77 -2.39 20.15 13.00
CA ASN A 77 -2.32 21.40 13.75
C ASN A 77 -0.90 21.75 14.17
N LYS A 78 -0.10 20.78 14.61
CA LYS A 78 1.33 20.98 14.91
C LYS A 78 2.10 21.43 13.67
N LEU A 79 1.86 20.80 12.49
CA LEU A 79 2.48 21.17 11.23
C LEU A 79 2.10 22.60 10.79
N LYS A 80 0.82 22.97 10.85
CA LYS A 80 0.37 24.36 10.59
C LYS A 80 1.02 25.34 11.56
N GLY A 81 1.23 24.96 12.82
CA GLY A 81 1.98 25.72 13.81
C GLY A 81 3.44 25.92 13.41
N LEU A 82 4.11 24.85 12.95
CA LEU A 82 5.50 24.88 12.48
C LEU A 82 5.68 25.82 11.28
N ILE A 83 4.76 25.78 10.29
CA ILE A 83 4.76 26.69 9.13
C ILE A 83 4.70 28.15 9.58
N ARG A 84 3.78 28.48 10.50
CA ARG A 84 3.65 29.85 11.05
C ARG A 84 4.90 30.28 11.80
N GLN A 85 5.43 29.41 12.66
CA GLN A 85 6.64 29.69 13.46
C GLN A 85 7.85 29.99 12.59
N ARG A 86 7.95 29.33 11.42
CA ARG A 86 9.03 29.52 10.46
C ARG A 86 8.80 30.65 9.46
N GLY A 87 7.65 31.33 9.52
CA GLY A 87 7.32 32.41 8.60
C GLY A 87 7.09 31.95 7.16
N LEU A 88 6.66 30.70 6.95
CA LEU A 88 6.57 30.07 5.62
C LEU A 88 5.16 30.16 5.00
N THR A 89 4.22 30.86 5.62
CA THR A 89 2.81 30.92 5.18
C THR A 89 2.60 31.48 3.78
N GLY A 90 3.58 32.20 3.22
CA GLY A 90 3.52 32.75 1.85
C GLY A 90 3.99 31.79 0.76
N TYR A 91 4.53 30.63 1.10
CA TYR A 91 5.03 29.66 0.13
C TYR A 91 4.00 28.57 -0.17
N LYS A 92 3.83 28.20 -1.44
CA LYS A 92 2.92 27.15 -1.88
C LYS A 92 3.32 25.77 -1.31
N THR A 93 4.63 25.54 -1.23
CA THR A 93 5.20 24.27 -0.76
C THR A 93 5.47 24.22 0.74
N ALA A 94 5.01 25.22 1.51
CA ALA A 94 5.20 25.24 2.96
C ALA A 94 4.65 24.01 3.66
N GLY A 95 3.50 23.50 3.18
CA GLY A 95 2.92 22.25 3.71
C GLY A 95 3.80 21.04 3.42
N ASN A 96 4.29 20.90 2.19
CA ASN A 96 5.19 19.81 1.81
C ASN A 96 6.49 19.85 2.63
N TRP A 97 7.06 21.04 2.81
CA TRP A 97 8.22 21.22 3.67
C TRP A 97 7.91 20.77 5.13
N ALA A 98 6.77 21.17 5.66
CA ALA A 98 6.43 20.84 7.04
C ALA A 98 6.22 19.33 7.25
N VAL A 99 5.52 18.65 6.32
CA VAL A 99 5.32 17.19 6.39
C VAL A 99 6.65 16.47 6.22
N PHE A 100 7.47 16.86 5.24
CA PHE A 100 8.80 16.27 5.02
C PHE A 100 9.68 16.42 6.26
N THR A 101 9.82 17.64 6.77
CA THR A 101 10.61 17.94 7.97
C THR A 101 10.11 17.16 9.20
N TYR A 102 8.79 17.06 9.39
CA TYR A 102 8.20 16.25 10.45
C TYR A 102 8.54 14.77 10.35
N MET A 103 8.58 14.23 9.13
CA MET A 103 8.85 12.81 8.94
C MET A 103 10.35 12.48 8.98
N ILE A 104 11.22 13.36 8.48
CA ILE A 104 12.61 13.03 8.24
C ILE A 104 13.58 13.65 9.26
N ASP A 105 13.27 14.86 9.76
CA ASP A 105 14.19 15.59 10.63
C ASP A 105 13.89 15.34 12.11
N SER A 106 14.93 15.34 12.94
CA SER A 106 14.81 15.28 14.41
C SER A 106 14.50 16.68 14.94
N ILE A 107 13.23 16.96 15.20
CA ILE A 107 12.72 18.28 15.60
C ILE A 107 11.78 18.20 16.82
N PRO A 108 11.56 19.30 17.56
CA PRO A 108 10.65 19.27 18.71
C PRO A 108 9.22 18.84 18.39
N VAL A 109 8.72 19.13 17.18
CA VAL A 109 7.34 18.83 16.77
C VAL A 109 7.06 17.33 16.67
N ASN A 110 8.10 16.52 16.43
CA ASN A 110 8.01 15.05 16.42
C ASN A 110 8.71 14.40 17.63
N ASP A 111 8.91 15.17 18.71
CA ASP A 111 9.58 14.72 19.95
C ASP A 111 11.01 14.19 19.68
N PHE A 112 11.70 14.79 18.70
CA PHE A 112 13.04 14.39 18.23
C PHE A 112 13.12 12.94 17.74
N LYS A 113 11.97 12.36 17.32
CA LYS A 113 11.84 10.99 16.82
C LYS A 113 11.30 11.01 15.38
N PRO A 114 12.16 11.16 14.38
CA PRO A 114 11.75 11.07 12.98
C PRO A 114 11.28 9.67 12.63
N PHE A 115 10.60 9.54 11.50
CA PHE A 115 10.26 8.25 10.92
C PHE A 115 11.50 7.63 10.25
N THR A 116 11.60 6.31 10.32
CA THR A 116 12.74 5.56 9.79
C THR A 116 12.28 4.48 8.81
N TYR A 117 13.17 4.10 7.90
CA TYR A 117 12.93 2.96 7.03
C TYR A 117 13.13 1.65 7.79
N ASP A 118 12.20 0.70 7.63
CA ASP A 118 12.27 -0.64 8.22
C ASP A 118 13.17 -1.54 7.36
N PHE A 119 14.43 -1.67 7.75
CA PHE A 119 15.38 -2.53 7.06
C PHE A 119 15.25 -4.02 7.43
N ASP A 120 14.42 -4.37 8.41
CA ASP A 120 14.29 -5.75 8.90
C ASP A 120 13.21 -6.52 8.14
N ASP A 121 12.14 -5.82 7.74
CA ASP A 121 10.98 -6.41 7.06
C ASP A 121 10.29 -5.41 6.13
N PHE A 122 11.07 -4.78 5.24
CA PHE A 122 10.57 -3.74 4.33
C PHE A 122 9.56 -4.27 3.30
N MET A 123 9.55 -5.58 3.03
CA MET A 123 8.56 -6.24 2.17
C MET A 123 7.29 -6.68 2.92
N GLY A 124 7.29 -6.63 4.26
CA GLY A 124 6.18 -7.10 5.07
C GLY A 124 5.95 -8.62 5.00
N GLU A 125 7.00 -9.39 4.68
CA GLU A 125 6.89 -10.85 4.53
C GLU A 125 6.67 -11.55 5.87
N LYS A 126 7.23 -11.02 6.95
CA LYS A 126 7.09 -11.55 8.31
C LYS A 126 5.89 -10.94 9.02
N ASP A 127 5.71 -9.64 8.85
CA ASP A 127 4.63 -8.87 9.47
C ASP A 127 4.00 -7.94 8.41
N TRP A 128 2.90 -8.39 7.80
CA TRP A 128 2.17 -7.63 6.78
C TRP A 128 1.75 -6.23 7.28
N THR A 129 1.56 -6.05 8.59
CA THR A 129 1.18 -4.75 9.16
C THR A 129 2.23 -3.66 8.97
N LYS A 130 3.46 -4.00 8.56
CA LYS A 130 4.51 -3.03 8.16
C LYS A 130 4.10 -2.16 6.97
N MET A 131 3.14 -2.64 6.15
CA MET A 131 2.53 -1.86 5.08
C MET A 131 1.57 -0.79 5.59
N PHE A 132 1.15 -0.82 6.85
CA PHE A 132 0.06 -0.02 7.39
C PHE A 132 0.53 1.30 8.00
N THR A 133 -0.26 2.35 7.76
CA THR A 133 -0.04 3.68 8.36
C THR A 133 -0.29 3.68 9.85
N THR A 134 -1.23 2.87 10.34
CA THR A 134 -1.49 2.69 11.78
C THR A 134 -0.27 2.13 12.50
N LYS A 135 0.39 1.13 11.91
CA LYS A 135 1.64 0.58 12.43
C LYS A 135 2.80 1.58 12.36
N LEU A 136 2.91 2.31 11.24
CA LEU A 136 3.90 3.37 11.09
C LEU A 136 3.73 4.47 12.16
N MET A 137 2.51 4.89 12.44
CA MET A 137 2.23 5.90 13.49
C MET A 137 2.65 5.43 14.88
N GLU A 138 2.47 4.13 15.18
CA GLU A 138 2.83 3.52 16.46
C GLU A 138 4.36 3.39 16.59
N THR A 139 5.03 2.86 15.57
CA THR A 139 6.44 2.44 15.65
C THR A 139 7.43 3.47 15.14
N LYS A 140 6.99 4.45 14.36
CA LYS A 140 7.84 5.39 13.60
C LYS A 140 8.77 4.69 12.61
N SER A 141 8.51 3.42 12.28
CA SER A 141 9.28 2.63 11.33
C SER A 141 8.36 2.09 10.24
N GLY A 142 8.69 2.31 8.99
CA GLY A 142 7.88 1.93 7.84
C GLY A 142 8.69 1.67 6.58
N ASN A 143 7.99 1.47 5.48
CA ASN A 143 8.59 1.11 4.20
C ASN A 143 8.16 2.04 3.07
N CYS A 144 8.50 1.67 1.82
CA CYS A 144 8.12 2.44 0.64
C CYS A 144 6.59 2.47 0.35
N HIS A 145 5.78 1.79 1.15
CA HIS A 145 4.32 1.84 1.11
C HIS A 145 3.76 2.75 2.22
N SER A 146 3.99 2.40 3.48
CA SER A 146 3.40 3.12 4.62
C SER A 146 3.90 4.56 4.76
N LEU A 147 5.17 4.84 4.44
CA LEU A 147 5.73 6.19 4.52
C LEU A 147 5.05 7.18 3.54
N PRO A 148 4.95 6.93 2.22
CA PRO A 148 4.27 7.85 1.30
C PRO A 148 2.75 7.93 1.55
N TYR A 149 2.10 6.86 2.00
CA TYR A 149 0.69 6.92 2.38
C TYR A 149 0.47 7.90 3.54
N PHE A 150 1.29 7.80 4.57
CA PHE A 150 1.21 8.71 5.71
C PHE A 150 1.56 10.16 5.33
N TYR A 151 2.55 10.35 4.46
CA TYR A 151 2.89 11.67 3.92
C TYR A 151 1.67 12.29 3.20
N LYS A 152 1.02 11.54 2.31
CA LYS A 152 -0.18 12.01 1.60
C LYS A 152 -1.31 12.34 2.56
N ILE A 153 -1.60 11.49 3.54
CA ILE A 153 -2.62 11.74 4.56
C ILE A 153 -2.36 13.05 5.31
N LEU A 154 -1.12 13.28 5.76
CA LEU A 154 -0.75 14.51 6.47
C LEU A 154 -0.80 15.73 5.55
N SER A 155 -0.39 15.59 4.29
CA SER A 155 -0.45 16.68 3.31
C SER A 155 -1.89 17.10 3.06
N GLU A 156 -2.80 16.17 2.82
CA GLU A 156 -4.25 16.45 2.65
C GLU A 156 -4.86 17.11 3.90
N GLU A 157 -4.49 16.66 5.10
CA GLU A 157 -4.98 17.21 6.37
C GLU A 157 -4.61 18.72 6.54
N ILE A 158 -3.48 19.13 5.99
CA ILE A 158 -3.05 20.53 6.07
C ILE A 158 -3.31 21.34 4.80
N GLY A 159 -3.88 20.72 3.75
CA GLY A 159 -4.18 21.35 2.47
C GLY A 159 -2.96 21.52 1.57
N ALA A 160 -1.95 20.66 1.69
CA ALA A 160 -0.78 20.64 0.81
C ALA A 160 -0.98 19.69 -0.36
N ASP A 161 -0.39 20.02 -1.51
CA ASP A 161 -0.39 19.19 -2.71
C ASP A 161 0.53 17.98 -2.52
N ALA A 162 0.00 16.75 -2.67
CA ALA A 162 0.80 15.52 -2.60
C ALA A 162 0.12 14.37 -3.34
N HIS A 163 0.85 13.76 -4.25
CA HIS A 163 0.38 12.64 -5.07
C HIS A 163 1.24 11.41 -4.85
N LEU A 164 0.58 10.27 -4.66
CA LEU A 164 1.28 8.98 -4.76
C LEU A 164 1.77 8.79 -6.19
N THR A 165 2.90 8.15 -6.34
CA THR A 165 3.50 7.86 -7.64
C THR A 165 4.14 6.49 -7.59
N LEU A 166 3.90 5.67 -8.63
CA LEU A 166 4.44 4.31 -8.72
C LEU A 166 5.75 4.28 -9.51
N ALA A 167 6.64 3.41 -9.08
CA ALA A 167 7.75 2.85 -9.84
C ALA A 167 7.73 1.31 -9.67
N PRO A 168 8.53 0.52 -10.40
CA PRO A 168 8.59 -0.93 -10.18
C PRO A 168 8.85 -1.27 -8.71
N ASN A 169 7.92 -1.98 -8.08
CA ASN A 169 7.95 -2.38 -6.66
C ASN A 169 8.17 -1.23 -5.66
N HIS A 170 7.79 -0.01 -6.02
CA HIS A 170 8.06 1.17 -5.20
C HIS A 170 6.96 2.23 -5.31
N ILE A 171 6.69 2.90 -4.18
CA ILE A 171 5.77 4.04 -4.10
C ILE A 171 6.54 5.21 -3.50
N TYR A 172 6.37 6.39 -4.08
CA TYR A 172 6.95 7.64 -3.61
C TYR A 172 5.97 8.79 -3.83
N ILE A 173 6.36 10.01 -3.43
CA ILE A 173 5.50 11.19 -3.54
C ILE A 173 5.97 12.10 -4.66
N LYS A 174 5.02 12.71 -5.36
CA LYS A 174 5.23 13.91 -6.18
C LYS A 174 4.35 15.06 -5.70
N HIS A 175 4.87 16.26 -5.79
CA HIS A 175 4.11 17.51 -5.62
C HIS A 175 4.59 18.59 -6.57
N ILE A 176 3.78 19.64 -6.75
CA ILE A 176 4.16 20.81 -7.53
C ILE A 176 5.03 21.74 -6.67
N ASP A 177 6.19 22.17 -7.20
CA ASP A 177 7.09 23.12 -6.55
C ASP A 177 6.64 24.59 -6.71
N GLU A 178 7.40 25.53 -6.14
CA GLU A 178 7.12 26.97 -6.23
C GLU A 178 7.11 27.49 -7.69
N LYS A 179 7.78 26.80 -8.61
CA LYS A 179 7.88 27.16 -10.04
C LYS A 179 6.83 26.46 -10.91
N GLY A 180 5.96 25.64 -10.32
CA GLY A 180 4.98 24.85 -11.05
C GLY A 180 5.55 23.57 -11.69
N GLN A 181 6.69 23.08 -11.21
CA GLN A 181 7.33 21.86 -11.71
C GLN A 181 7.12 20.70 -10.74
N TRP A 182 7.03 19.48 -11.28
CA TRP A 182 6.96 18.28 -10.46
C TRP A 182 8.26 17.99 -9.73
N THR A 183 8.18 17.78 -8.43
CA THR A 183 9.28 17.39 -7.54
C THR A 183 8.98 16.02 -6.95
N ASN A 184 9.98 15.12 -7.01
CA ASN A 184 9.91 13.81 -6.37
C ASN A 184 10.34 13.93 -4.90
N VAL A 185 9.62 13.24 -4.01
CA VAL A 185 9.97 13.11 -2.60
C VAL A 185 10.15 11.64 -2.27
N GLU A 186 11.36 11.26 -1.91
CA GLU A 186 11.75 9.91 -1.53
C GLU A 186 11.91 9.83 0.00
N LEU A 187 11.00 9.11 0.64
CA LEU A 187 10.94 9.04 2.11
C LEU A 187 11.82 7.94 2.71
N THR A 188 12.21 6.95 1.91
CA THR A 188 13.04 5.84 2.39
C THR A 188 14.46 6.28 2.74
N ASN A 189 14.95 7.32 2.09
CA ASN A 189 16.27 7.91 2.33
C ASN A 189 16.24 9.42 2.66
N GLY A 190 15.05 10.04 2.65
CA GLY A 190 14.88 11.47 2.96
C GLY A 190 15.45 12.38 1.87
N GLY A 191 15.16 12.14 0.60
CA GLY A 191 15.73 12.87 -0.53
C GLY A 191 14.73 13.37 -1.57
N PHE A 192 15.26 14.16 -2.53
CA PHE A 192 14.53 14.70 -3.68
C PHE A 192 15.21 14.26 -4.99
N PRO A 193 15.06 12.97 -5.38
CA PRO A 193 15.76 12.45 -6.55
C PRO A 193 15.20 13.05 -7.85
N ARG A 194 16.09 13.23 -8.84
CA ARG A 194 15.67 13.60 -10.20
C ARG A 194 15.05 12.41 -10.93
N ASP A 195 14.17 12.67 -11.89
CA ASP A 195 13.52 11.62 -12.68
C ASP A 195 14.52 10.65 -13.31
N GLN A 196 15.63 11.15 -13.87
CA GLN A 196 16.67 10.30 -14.49
C GLN A 196 17.29 9.31 -13.50
N TRP A 197 17.40 9.70 -12.23
CA TRP A 197 17.92 8.82 -11.20
C TRP A 197 16.94 7.67 -10.92
N ILE A 198 15.63 8.00 -10.76
CA ILE A 198 14.58 7.01 -10.54
C ILE A 198 14.50 6.04 -11.72
N ILE A 199 14.47 6.56 -12.95
CA ILE A 199 14.45 5.75 -14.18
C ILE A 199 15.59 4.74 -14.21
N LYS A 200 16.80 5.21 -13.90
CA LYS A 200 17.99 4.34 -13.91
C LYS A 200 17.95 3.32 -12.78
N GLN A 201 17.65 3.75 -11.55
CA GLN A 201 17.68 2.88 -10.37
C GLN A 201 16.57 1.82 -10.37
N MET A 202 15.43 2.11 -11.00
CA MET A 202 14.27 1.22 -11.05
C MET A 202 14.11 0.52 -12.40
N ALA A 203 15.10 0.66 -13.32
CA ALA A 203 15.09 0.08 -14.67
C ALA A 203 13.79 0.38 -15.46
N ILE A 204 13.24 1.60 -15.32
CA ILE A 204 11.97 1.96 -15.96
C ILE A 204 12.15 2.08 -17.48
N SER A 205 11.35 1.33 -18.25
CA SER A 205 11.38 1.37 -19.70
C SER A 205 10.80 2.68 -20.25
N VAL A 206 11.21 3.07 -21.45
CA VAL A 206 10.65 4.24 -22.14
C VAL A 206 9.16 4.04 -22.43
N GLU A 207 8.76 2.82 -22.77
CA GLU A 207 7.37 2.43 -23.01
C GLU A 207 6.51 2.59 -21.75
N ALA A 208 7.03 2.19 -20.59
CA ALA A 208 6.35 2.34 -19.30
C ALA A 208 6.09 3.82 -18.97
N ILE A 209 7.04 4.71 -19.28
CA ILE A 209 6.87 6.16 -19.11
C ILE A 209 5.83 6.71 -20.10
N LYS A 210 5.91 6.34 -21.38
CA LYS A 210 4.96 6.77 -22.41
C LYS A 210 3.54 6.30 -22.10
N ASN A 211 3.39 5.10 -21.56
CA ASN A 211 2.11 4.54 -21.15
C ASN A 211 1.63 5.03 -19.80
N GLU A 212 2.43 5.85 -19.10
CA GLU A 212 2.11 6.44 -17.79
C GLU A 212 1.80 5.40 -16.70
N ILE A 213 2.39 4.20 -16.78
CA ILE A 213 2.26 3.20 -15.73
C ILE A 213 3.13 3.51 -14.52
N TYR A 214 4.23 4.26 -14.75
CA TYR A 214 5.17 4.71 -13.73
C TYR A 214 5.45 6.20 -13.85
N MET A 215 5.92 6.78 -12.74
CA MET A 215 6.34 8.17 -12.62
C MET A 215 5.22 9.22 -12.82
N LYS A 216 4.00 8.80 -13.10
CA LYS A 216 2.82 9.65 -13.16
C LYS A 216 2.30 9.93 -11.74
N PRO A 217 2.00 11.19 -11.37
CA PRO A 217 1.27 11.50 -10.15
C PRO A 217 -0.14 10.90 -10.24
N LEU A 218 -0.53 10.11 -9.26
CA LEU A 218 -1.85 9.49 -9.23
C LEU A 218 -2.95 10.54 -8.94
N THR A 219 -4.07 10.41 -9.61
CA THR A 219 -5.29 11.14 -9.29
C THR A 219 -5.88 10.62 -7.96
N GLU A 220 -6.84 11.34 -7.40
CA GLU A 220 -7.56 10.89 -6.20
C GLU A 220 -8.22 9.52 -6.41
N LYS A 221 -8.90 9.30 -7.55
CA LYS A 221 -9.52 8.00 -7.86
C LYS A 221 -8.50 6.89 -8.04
N GLU A 222 -7.38 7.15 -8.71
CA GLU A 222 -6.30 6.17 -8.82
C GLU A 222 -5.68 5.85 -7.45
N SER A 223 -5.59 6.83 -6.55
CA SER A 223 -5.12 6.61 -5.17
C SER A 223 -6.11 5.74 -4.38
N ILE A 224 -7.43 5.94 -4.51
CA ILE A 224 -8.42 5.05 -3.91
C ILE A 224 -8.38 3.65 -4.54
N ALA A 225 -8.24 3.53 -5.87
CA ALA A 225 -8.08 2.23 -6.51
C ALA A 225 -6.80 1.50 -6.03
N LEU A 226 -5.75 2.24 -5.67
CA LEU A 226 -4.55 1.66 -5.06
C LEU A 226 -4.82 1.16 -3.63
N THR A 227 -5.67 1.83 -2.83
CA THR A 227 -6.08 1.28 -1.52
C THR A 227 -6.97 0.02 -1.66
N MET A 228 -7.64 -0.17 -2.79
CA MET A 228 -8.32 -1.45 -3.09
C MET A 228 -7.33 -2.57 -3.42
N PHE A 229 -6.18 -2.27 -4.05
CA PHE A 229 -5.09 -3.24 -4.15
C PHE A 229 -4.62 -3.68 -2.75
N ASP A 230 -4.48 -2.74 -1.81
CA ASP A 230 -4.10 -3.06 -0.44
C ASP A 230 -5.16 -3.91 0.27
N LEU A 231 -6.45 -3.60 0.03
CA LEU A 231 -7.57 -4.38 0.57
C LEU A 231 -7.56 -5.83 0.04
N ALA A 232 -7.31 -6.00 -1.27
CA ALA A 232 -7.21 -7.32 -1.89
C ALA A 232 -6.01 -8.09 -1.32
N SER A 233 -4.83 -7.46 -1.22
CA SER A 233 -3.63 -8.08 -0.68
C SER A 233 -3.78 -8.47 0.80
N ALA A 234 -4.40 -7.60 1.60
CA ALA A 234 -4.72 -7.89 2.99
C ALA A 234 -5.74 -9.04 3.14
N PHE A 235 -6.72 -9.13 2.24
CA PHE A 235 -7.67 -10.23 2.17
C PHE A 235 -6.97 -11.55 1.80
N GLU A 236 -6.12 -11.52 0.76
CA GLU A 236 -5.34 -12.67 0.32
C GLU A 236 -4.47 -13.23 1.44
N PHE A 237 -3.79 -12.35 2.17
CA PHE A 237 -2.94 -12.75 3.30
C PHE A 237 -3.73 -13.49 4.40
N GLN A 238 -4.98 -13.08 4.66
CA GLN A 238 -5.83 -13.68 5.71
C GLN A 238 -6.61 -14.91 5.25
N PHE A 239 -7.05 -14.94 3.99
CA PHE A 239 -8.07 -15.88 3.52
C PHE A 239 -7.70 -16.60 2.22
N GLY A 240 -6.58 -16.24 1.59
CA GLY A 240 -6.27 -16.67 0.24
C GLY A 240 -7.11 -15.93 -0.82
N THR A 241 -7.08 -16.44 -2.05
CA THR A 241 -7.79 -15.85 -3.18
C THR A 241 -9.13 -16.56 -3.42
N ASP A 242 -10.20 -15.77 -3.59
CA ASP A 242 -11.53 -16.25 -3.98
C ASP A 242 -12.19 -15.26 -4.97
N GLU A 243 -13.45 -15.48 -5.35
CA GLU A 243 -14.18 -14.62 -6.28
C GLU A 243 -14.37 -13.20 -5.72
N PHE A 244 -14.41 -13.02 -4.40
CA PHE A 244 -14.47 -11.70 -3.78
C PHE A 244 -13.14 -10.95 -3.95
N TYR A 245 -11.99 -11.62 -3.75
CA TYR A 245 -10.68 -11.07 -4.05
C TYR A 245 -10.61 -10.56 -5.50
N LEU A 246 -11.04 -11.39 -6.47
CA LEU A 246 -11.06 -10.97 -7.87
C LEU A 246 -11.99 -9.76 -8.09
N SER A 247 -13.15 -9.72 -7.42
CA SER A 247 -14.10 -8.61 -7.58
C SER A 247 -13.54 -7.27 -7.10
N ILE A 248 -12.71 -7.27 -6.05
CA ILE A 248 -12.00 -6.06 -5.60
C ILE A 248 -11.05 -5.58 -6.70
N ILE A 249 -10.23 -6.48 -7.25
CA ILE A 249 -9.25 -6.18 -8.29
C ILE A 249 -9.93 -5.67 -9.57
N ASP A 250 -10.97 -6.37 -10.03
CA ASP A 250 -11.69 -5.99 -11.25
C ASP A 250 -12.36 -4.61 -11.12
N THR A 251 -12.92 -4.32 -9.94
CA THR A 251 -13.50 -3.01 -9.65
C THR A 251 -12.44 -1.91 -9.65
N ALA A 252 -11.29 -2.14 -9.00
CA ALA A 252 -10.19 -1.18 -8.96
C ALA A 252 -9.63 -0.89 -10.36
N LEU A 253 -9.51 -1.91 -11.22
CA LEU A 253 -9.03 -1.78 -12.58
C LEU A 253 -9.98 -0.96 -13.50
N ILE A 254 -11.27 -0.80 -13.16
CA ILE A 254 -12.16 0.12 -13.88
C ILE A 254 -11.67 1.57 -13.73
N TYR A 255 -11.15 1.93 -12.56
CA TYR A 255 -10.73 3.31 -12.23
C TYR A 255 -9.22 3.53 -12.38
N TYR A 256 -8.44 2.46 -12.34
CA TYR A 256 -6.99 2.50 -12.59
C TYR A 256 -6.57 1.33 -13.50
N PRO A 257 -6.93 1.37 -14.80
CA PRO A 257 -6.78 0.24 -15.73
C PRO A 257 -5.32 -0.13 -16.06
N LYS A 258 -4.37 0.78 -15.81
CA LYS A 258 -2.94 0.59 -16.05
C LYS A 258 -2.14 0.28 -14.77
N CYS A 259 -2.82 -0.01 -13.67
CA CYS A 259 -2.16 -0.33 -12.39
C CYS A 259 -1.49 -1.70 -12.47
N ILE A 260 -0.17 -1.73 -12.60
CA ILE A 260 0.60 -2.98 -12.71
C ILE A 260 0.41 -3.89 -11.49
N PRO A 261 0.46 -3.40 -10.23
CA PRO A 261 0.16 -4.25 -9.07
C PRO A 261 -1.19 -4.97 -9.15
N LEU A 262 -2.26 -4.28 -9.54
CA LEU A 262 -3.60 -4.88 -9.71
C LEU A 262 -3.64 -5.91 -10.85
N LEU A 263 -3.00 -5.61 -11.99
CA LEU A 263 -2.91 -6.55 -13.11
C LEU A 263 -2.12 -7.81 -12.72
N MET A 264 -1.03 -7.66 -11.97
CA MET A 264 -0.26 -8.81 -11.47
C MET A 264 -1.08 -9.67 -10.50
N CYS A 265 -1.83 -9.06 -9.58
CA CYS A 265 -2.76 -9.77 -8.71
C CYS A 265 -3.82 -10.55 -9.51
N LYS A 266 -4.36 -9.95 -10.58
CA LYS A 266 -5.32 -10.63 -11.47
C LYS A 266 -4.69 -11.82 -12.19
N ALA A 267 -3.49 -11.67 -12.72
CA ALA A 267 -2.76 -12.77 -13.38
C ALA A 267 -2.45 -13.90 -12.37
N ASN A 268 -2.00 -13.56 -11.17
CA ASN A 268 -1.71 -14.52 -10.11
C ASN A 268 -2.97 -15.29 -9.65
N TYR A 269 -4.11 -14.60 -9.55
CA TYR A 269 -5.39 -15.27 -9.25
C TYR A 269 -5.72 -16.35 -10.28
N TYR A 270 -5.62 -16.07 -11.58
CA TYR A 270 -5.89 -17.07 -12.62
C TYR A 270 -4.88 -18.21 -12.59
N GLY A 271 -3.60 -17.91 -12.37
CA GLY A 271 -2.56 -18.93 -12.23
C GLY A 271 -2.81 -19.86 -11.05
N GLN A 272 -3.17 -19.30 -9.90
CA GLN A 272 -3.47 -20.09 -8.70
C GLN A 272 -4.76 -20.93 -8.88
N LYS A 273 -5.81 -20.36 -9.49
CA LYS A 273 -7.04 -21.08 -9.81
C LYS A 273 -6.77 -22.27 -10.75
N GLY A 274 -5.92 -22.08 -11.78
CA GLY A 274 -5.48 -23.15 -12.66
C GLY A 274 -4.67 -24.23 -11.92
N THR A 275 -3.70 -23.83 -11.09
CA THR A 275 -2.91 -24.75 -10.27
C THR A 275 -3.78 -25.57 -9.33
N ASN A 276 -4.74 -24.94 -8.64
CA ASN A 276 -5.68 -25.62 -7.76
C ASN A 276 -6.56 -26.62 -8.53
N GLU A 277 -6.99 -26.29 -9.75
CA GLU A 277 -7.74 -27.21 -10.60
C GLU A 277 -6.89 -28.39 -11.04
N GLN A 278 -5.64 -28.15 -11.43
CA GLN A 278 -4.70 -29.21 -11.86
C GLN A 278 -4.41 -30.23 -10.76
N GLN A 279 -4.43 -29.83 -9.52
CA GLN A 279 -4.19 -30.72 -8.36
C GLN A 279 -5.37 -31.63 -8.00
N LYS A 280 -6.54 -31.46 -8.63
CA LYS A 280 -7.69 -32.31 -8.40
C LYS A 280 -7.47 -33.71 -9.01
N LYS A 281 -8.09 -34.72 -8.43
CA LYS A 281 -8.02 -36.12 -8.93
C LYS A 281 -8.51 -36.22 -10.38
N ASN A 282 -9.50 -35.43 -10.76
CA ASN A 282 -10.04 -35.34 -12.13
C ASN A 282 -10.13 -33.85 -12.51
N PRO A 283 -9.04 -33.26 -13.04
CA PRO A 283 -9.03 -31.87 -13.45
C PRO A 283 -10.01 -31.60 -14.60
N ASN A 284 -10.70 -30.46 -14.54
CA ASN A 284 -11.55 -30.01 -15.63
C ASN A 284 -10.68 -29.22 -16.64
N LEU A 285 -10.54 -29.78 -17.85
CA LEU A 285 -9.70 -29.22 -18.92
C LEU A 285 -10.21 -27.85 -19.41
N ASP A 286 -11.52 -27.62 -19.40
CA ASP A 286 -12.09 -26.33 -19.81
C ASP A 286 -11.75 -25.22 -18.79
N ILE A 287 -11.76 -25.53 -17.49
CA ILE A 287 -11.33 -24.60 -16.44
C ILE A 287 -9.82 -24.32 -16.57
N LEU A 288 -9.01 -25.34 -16.78
CA LEU A 288 -7.55 -25.18 -16.97
C LEU A 288 -7.26 -24.28 -18.16
N LYS A 289 -7.93 -24.52 -19.29
CA LYS A 289 -7.78 -23.69 -20.48
C LYS A 289 -8.24 -22.26 -20.25
N ASP A 290 -9.44 -22.05 -19.70
CA ASP A 290 -10.01 -20.71 -19.43
C ASP A 290 -9.09 -19.89 -18.51
N THR A 291 -8.60 -20.50 -17.43
CA THR A 291 -7.69 -19.82 -16.49
C THR A 291 -6.35 -19.47 -17.12
N TYR A 292 -5.80 -20.38 -17.91
CA TYR A 292 -4.57 -20.13 -18.66
C TYR A 292 -4.73 -19.00 -19.68
N ASP A 293 -5.78 -19.04 -20.50
CA ASP A 293 -6.06 -18.02 -21.52
C ASP A 293 -6.25 -16.63 -20.88
N LYS A 294 -6.98 -16.56 -19.79
CA LYS A 294 -7.17 -15.31 -19.02
C LYS A 294 -5.86 -14.79 -18.42
N GLN A 295 -5.04 -15.66 -17.85
CA GLN A 295 -3.74 -15.28 -17.31
C GLN A 295 -2.83 -14.73 -18.42
N GLN A 296 -2.75 -15.41 -19.57
CA GLN A 296 -1.94 -14.96 -20.71
C GLN A 296 -2.40 -13.61 -21.26
N LEU A 297 -3.72 -13.39 -21.30
CA LEU A 297 -4.27 -12.10 -21.73
C LEU A 297 -3.81 -10.95 -20.80
N VAL A 298 -3.81 -11.17 -19.48
CA VAL A 298 -3.35 -10.16 -18.53
C VAL A 298 -1.84 -9.93 -18.66
N TYR A 299 -1.04 -10.98 -18.83
CA TYR A 299 0.41 -10.82 -19.06
C TYR A 299 0.70 -10.09 -20.38
N SER A 300 -0.07 -10.36 -21.44
CA SER A 300 0.04 -9.58 -22.69
C SER A 300 -0.22 -8.10 -22.43
N GLN A 301 -1.28 -7.76 -21.71
CA GLN A 301 -1.59 -6.37 -21.34
C GLN A 301 -0.44 -5.72 -20.55
N ILE A 302 0.14 -6.41 -19.57
CA ILE A 302 1.27 -5.92 -18.77
C ILE A 302 2.49 -5.63 -19.67
N ASN A 303 2.80 -6.56 -20.59
CA ASN A 303 3.90 -6.41 -21.55
C ASN A 303 3.67 -5.24 -22.52
N ASP A 304 2.45 -5.09 -23.07
CA ASP A 304 2.07 -4.02 -23.97
C ASP A 304 2.14 -2.64 -23.31
N LEU A 305 1.90 -2.58 -22.00
CA LEU A 305 2.10 -1.39 -21.18
C LEU A 305 3.59 -1.06 -20.97
N GLY A 306 4.51 -1.97 -21.32
CA GLY A 306 5.95 -1.75 -21.21
C GLY A 306 6.53 -2.03 -19.82
N HIS A 307 5.78 -2.72 -18.94
CA HIS A 307 6.35 -3.19 -17.69
C HIS A 307 7.47 -4.20 -17.94
N LYS A 308 8.55 -4.04 -17.20
CA LYS A 308 9.67 -5.00 -17.15
C LYS A 308 10.05 -5.21 -15.71
N ASP A 309 10.28 -6.45 -15.35
CA ASP A 309 10.86 -6.77 -14.06
C ASP A 309 12.26 -6.17 -13.93
N MET A 310 12.63 -5.81 -12.72
CA MET A 310 13.99 -5.38 -12.44
C MET A 310 14.97 -6.51 -12.77
N PRO A 311 16.04 -6.26 -13.54
CA PRO A 311 17.06 -7.28 -13.80
C PRO A 311 17.59 -7.86 -12.49
N LEU A 312 17.81 -9.19 -12.45
CA LEU A 312 18.24 -9.90 -11.23
C LEU A 312 19.50 -9.29 -10.60
N GLU A 313 20.48 -8.93 -11.44
CA GLU A 313 21.73 -8.30 -11.00
C GLU A 313 21.46 -6.97 -10.27
N MET A 314 20.54 -6.13 -10.77
CA MET A 314 20.18 -4.87 -10.13
C MET A 314 19.43 -5.11 -8.82
N TYR A 315 18.57 -6.13 -8.76
CA TYR A 315 17.88 -6.52 -7.54
C TYR A 315 18.87 -6.96 -6.46
N GLU A 316 19.84 -7.81 -6.81
CA GLU A 316 20.90 -8.25 -5.90
C GLU A 316 21.76 -7.08 -5.40
N GLU A 317 22.11 -6.14 -6.27
CA GLU A 317 22.82 -4.92 -5.89
C GLU A 317 22.00 -4.06 -4.92
N TRP A 318 20.70 -3.92 -5.19
CA TRP A 318 19.79 -3.19 -4.31
C TRP A 318 19.67 -3.84 -2.94
N VAL A 319 19.51 -5.17 -2.86
CA VAL A 319 19.48 -5.92 -1.59
C VAL A 319 20.78 -5.69 -0.82
N LYS A 320 21.95 -5.78 -1.47
CA LYS A 320 23.25 -5.48 -0.84
C LYS A 320 23.34 -4.05 -0.31
N MET A 321 22.80 -3.08 -1.03
CA MET A 321 22.78 -1.68 -0.55
C MET A 321 21.90 -1.54 0.69
N VAL A 322 20.75 -2.17 0.74
CA VAL A 322 19.85 -2.19 1.91
C VAL A 322 20.53 -2.81 3.12
N GLU A 323 21.19 -3.97 2.95
CA GLU A 323 21.94 -4.64 4.02
C GLU A 323 23.10 -3.79 4.56
N ASN A 324 23.84 -3.15 3.67
CA ASN A 324 24.95 -2.26 4.05
C ASN A 324 24.44 -1.04 4.85
N GLU A 325 23.32 -0.46 4.46
CA GLU A 325 22.74 0.68 5.18
C GLU A 325 22.22 0.26 6.55
N LYS A 326 21.60 -0.92 6.67
CA LYS A 326 21.20 -1.54 7.94
C LYS A 326 22.41 -1.66 8.89
N GLN A 327 23.54 -2.20 8.39
CA GLN A 327 24.76 -2.34 9.18
C GLN A 327 25.37 -1.01 9.63
N LYS A 328 25.33 0.03 8.77
CA LYS A 328 25.81 1.37 9.14
C LYS A 328 24.98 1.98 10.26
N ARG A 329 23.66 1.83 10.21
CA ARG A 329 22.75 2.37 11.23
C ARG A 329 22.88 1.64 12.56
N SER A 330 23.02 0.31 12.55
CA SER A 330 23.24 -0.48 13.77
C SER A 330 24.54 -0.11 14.49
N LYS A 331 25.61 0.25 13.74
CA LYS A 331 26.87 0.74 14.32
C LYS A 331 26.74 2.14 14.94
N LYS A 332 25.90 3.02 14.36
CA LYS A 332 25.66 4.36 14.90
C LYS A 332 24.79 4.38 16.17
N SER A 333 23.93 3.39 16.36
CA SER A 333 23.08 3.28 17.57
C SER A 333 23.80 2.73 18.78
N ASN A 334 25.01 2.16 18.61
CA ASN A 334 25.83 1.59 19.68
C ASN A 334 26.94 2.56 20.16
N HIS A 335 26.95 3.79 19.67
CA HIS A 335 27.79 4.90 20.13
C HIS A 335 26.93 6.06 20.59
#